data_0d0582f73e59d09503b314d7148a742e
#
_entry.id   0d0582f73e59d09503b314d7148a742e
#
_cell.length_a   1.000
_cell.length_b   1.000
_cell.length_c   1.000
_cell.angle_alpha   90.00
_cell.angle_beta   90.00
_cell.angle_gamma   90.00
#
_symmetry.space_group_name_H-M   'P 1'
#
loop_
_entity.id
_entity.type
_entity.pdbx_description
1 polymer ?
#
loop_
_entity_poly.entity_id
_entity_poly.type
_entity_poly.pdbx_seq_one_letter_code
_entity_poly.pdbx_strand_id
1 'polypeptide(L)'
;MQEKAVFDLKEALRERVAIIHDEASRRDEEAHIARLRVISEKIDKLQATLPRPIDPRLSHYLQRRSYDKALEFLEGRATPAGPES
;
A
#
# COMPACT_ATOMS: atom_id res chain seq x y z
N MET A 1 1.16 -6.43 -18.57
CA MET A 1 0.75 -7.44 -17.62
C MET A 1 1.30 -7.20 -16.24
N GLN A 2 2.61 -7.01 -16.17
CA GLN A 2 3.25 -6.75 -14.88
C GLN A 2 2.77 -5.42 -14.29
N GLU A 3 2.45 -4.50 -15.17
CA GLU A 3 2.00 -3.18 -14.75
C GLU A 3 0.65 -3.25 -14.04
N LYS A 4 -0.17 -4.22 -14.42
CA LYS A 4 -1.47 -4.34 -13.78
C LYS A 4 -1.33 -4.72 -12.31
N ALA A 5 -0.42 -5.63 -11.98
CA ALA A 5 -0.22 -6.02 -10.59
C ALA A 5 0.27 -4.84 -9.76
N VAL A 6 1.18 -4.05 -10.30
CA VAL A 6 1.69 -2.86 -9.62
C VAL A 6 0.58 -1.84 -9.46
N PHE A 7 -0.21 -1.64 -10.50
CA PHE A 7 -1.32 -0.70 -10.44
C PHE A 7 -2.34 -1.12 -9.38
N ASP A 8 -2.69 -2.40 -9.37
CA ASP A 8 -3.66 -2.92 -8.41
C ASP A 8 -3.15 -2.74 -6.98
N LEU A 9 -1.86 -3.00 -6.76
CA LEU A 9 -1.27 -2.81 -5.44
C LEU A 9 -1.33 -1.34 -5.03
N LYS A 10 -1.01 -0.45 -5.95
CA LYS A 10 -1.05 0.98 -5.68
C LYS A 10 -2.46 1.42 -5.28
N GLU A 11 -3.46 0.94 -6.02
CA GLU A 11 -4.84 1.29 -5.72
C GLU A 11 -5.29 0.74 -4.37
N ALA A 12 -4.86 -0.46 -4.02
CA ALA A 12 -5.18 -1.03 -2.72
C ALA A 12 -4.55 -0.22 -1.59
N LEU A 13 -3.31 0.24 -1.80
CA LEU A 13 -2.65 1.08 -0.81
C LEU A 13 -3.36 2.42 -0.65
N ARG A 14 -3.83 3.00 -1.76
CA ARG A 14 -4.60 4.24 -1.69
C ARG A 14 -5.89 4.02 -0.92
N GLU A 15 -6.55 2.92 -1.18
CA GLU A 15 -7.79 2.59 -0.48
C GLU A 15 -7.55 2.50 1.02
N ARG A 16 -6.45 1.88 1.42
CA ARG A 16 -6.11 1.77 2.83
C ARG A 16 -5.92 3.14 3.47
N VAL A 17 -5.20 4.01 2.79
CA VAL A 17 -4.99 5.37 3.29
C VAL A 17 -6.33 6.11 3.43
N ALA A 18 -7.21 5.95 2.45
CA ALA A 18 -8.52 6.59 2.49
C ALA A 18 -9.33 6.09 3.69
N ILE A 19 -9.27 4.79 3.97
CA ILE A 19 -9.98 4.24 5.13
C ILE A 19 -9.45 4.82 6.43
N ILE A 20 -8.13 4.93 6.53
CA ILE A 20 -7.50 5.44 7.75
C ILE A 20 -7.91 6.90 7.99
N HIS A 21 -8.06 7.67 6.94
CA HIS A 21 -8.40 9.10 7.05
C HIS A 21 -9.90 9.34 7.06
N ASP A 22 -10.72 8.32 6.99
CA ASP A 22 -12.17 8.45 6.99
C ASP A 22 -12.67 8.50 8.42
N GLU A 23 -12.95 9.69 8.90
CA GLU A 23 -13.39 9.87 10.29
C GLU A 23 -14.73 9.19 10.56
N ALA A 24 -15.61 9.20 9.59
CA ALA A 24 -16.91 8.53 9.77
C ALA A 24 -16.72 7.03 9.96
N SER A 25 -15.80 6.45 9.20
CA SER A 25 -15.48 5.03 9.34
C SER A 25 -14.91 4.73 10.72
N ARG A 26 -14.10 5.64 11.25
CA ARG A 26 -13.43 5.42 12.52
C ARG A 26 -14.39 5.47 13.72
N ARG A 27 -15.56 6.06 13.55
CA ARG A 27 -16.56 6.10 14.62
C ARG A 27 -17.11 4.71 14.93
N ASP A 28 -17.16 3.86 13.92
CA ASP A 28 -17.56 2.47 14.12
C ASP A 28 -16.29 1.62 14.12
N GLU A 29 -15.77 1.40 15.30
CA GLU A 29 -14.48 0.72 15.47
C GLU A 29 -14.46 -0.66 14.83
N GLU A 30 -15.52 -1.43 15.03
CA GLU A 30 -15.55 -2.78 14.49
C GLU A 30 -15.53 -2.79 12.98
N ALA A 31 -16.36 -1.92 12.37
CA ALA A 31 -16.40 -1.84 10.92
C ALA A 31 -15.09 -1.33 10.37
N HIS A 32 -14.48 -0.38 11.07
CA HIS A 32 -13.20 0.18 10.65
C HIS A 32 -12.11 -0.88 10.64
N ILE A 33 -12.03 -1.65 11.72
CA ILE A 33 -11.04 -2.73 11.82
C ILE A 33 -11.28 -3.78 10.75
N ALA A 34 -12.55 -4.11 10.50
CA ALA A 34 -12.90 -5.09 9.47
C ALA A 34 -12.45 -4.62 8.09
N ARG A 35 -12.65 -3.34 7.80
CA ARG A 35 -12.22 -2.78 6.51
C ARG A 35 -10.71 -2.83 6.37
N LEU A 36 -9.99 -2.48 7.44
CA LEU A 36 -8.53 -2.52 7.40
C LEU A 36 -8.03 -3.95 7.21
N ARG A 37 -8.71 -4.90 7.84
CA ARG A 37 -8.32 -6.31 7.68
C ARG A 37 -8.50 -6.75 6.23
N VAL A 38 -9.65 -6.43 5.65
CA VAL A 38 -9.94 -6.82 4.27
C VAL A 38 -8.91 -6.23 3.31
N ILE A 39 -8.63 -4.94 3.45
CA ILE A 39 -7.70 -4.29 2.54
C ILE A 39 -6.27 -4.80 2.76
N SER A 40 -5.91 -5.11 4.00
CA SER A 40 -4.59 -5.67 4.29
C SER A 40 -4.42 -7.04 3.65
N GLU A 41 -5.45 -7.87 3.71
CA GLU A 41 -5.41 -9.18 3.05
C GLU A 41 -5.28 -9.02 1.54
N LYS A 42 -6.00 -8.04 0.98
CA LYS A 42 -5.90 -7.77 -0.44
C LYS A 42 -4.49 -7.35 -0.82
N ILE A 43 -3.88 -6.48 0.00
CA ILE A 43 -2.52 -6.04 -0.24
C ILE A 43 -1.56 -7.23 -0.21
N ASP A 44 -1.72 -8.12 0.76
CA ASP A 44 -0.87 -9.31 0.86
C ASP A 44 -0.98 -10.18 -0.38
N LYS A 45 -2.20 -10.39 -0.88
CA LYS A 45 -2.41 -11.20 -2.08
C LYS A 45 -1.79 -10.53 -3.30
N LEU A 46 -1.97 -9.22 -3.44
CA LEU A 46 -1.42 -8.49 -4.57
C LEU A 46 0.10 -8.49 -4.52
N GLN A 47 0.65 -8.39 -3.31
CA GLN A 47 2.09 -8.44 -3.14
C GLN A 47 2.64 -9.78 -3.66
N ALA A 48 1.92 -10.86 -3.41
CA ALA A 48 2.35 -12.18 -3.84
C ALA A 48 2.32 -12.33 -5.37
N THR A 49 1.53 -11.51 -6.06
CA THR A 49 1.42 -11.58 -7.52
C THR A 49 2.35 -10.63 -8.24
N LEU A 50 3.12 -9.83 -7.51
CA LEU A 50 4.04 -8.88 -8.14
C LEU A 50 5.09 -9.62 -8.95
N PRO A 51 5.48 -9.06 -10.11
CA PRO A 51 6.53 -9.66 -10.91
C PRO A 51 7.87 -9.59 -10.19
N ARG A 52 8.66 -10.61 -10.38
CA ARG A 52 9.97 -10.66 -9.76
C ARG A 52 11.05 -10.37 -10.79
N PRO A 53 12.16 -9.77 -10.36
CA PRO A 53 12.45 -9.38 -8.98
C PRO A 53 11.70 -8.12 -8.59
N ILE A 54 11.34 -8.04 -7.30
CA ILE A 54 10.68 -6.85 -6.75
C ILE A 54 11.77 -5.85 -6.37
N ASP A 55 11.51 -4.56 -6.62
CA ASP A 55 12.45 -3.53 -6.20
C ASP A 55 12.74 -3.67 -4.72
N PRO A 56 14.02 -3.69 -4.33
CA PRO A 56 14.38 -3.89 -2.92
C PRO A 56 13.74 -2.86 -1.99
N ARG A 57 13.60 -1.63 -2.43
CA ARG A 57 12.99 -0.60 -1.58
C ARG A 57 11.51 -0.88 -1.36
N LEU A 58 10.82 -1.26 -2.42
CA LEU A 58 9.41 -1.59 -2.30
C LEU A 58 9.23 -2.82 -1.41
N SER A 59 10.05 -3.85 -1.62
CA SER A 59 10.00 -5.04 -0.81
C SER A 59 10.22 -4.72 0.66
N HIS A 60 11.17 -3.84 0.94
CA HIS A 60 11.47 -3.42 2.30
C HIS A 60 10.27 -2.74 2.95
N TYR A 61 9.65 -1.81 2.23
CA TYR A 61 8.50 -1.11 2.77
C TYR A 61 7.35 -2.06 3.06
N LEU A 62 7.10 -3.00 2.16
CA LEU A 62 6.01 -3.96 2.33
C LEU A 62 6.27 -4.90 3.51
N GLN A 63 7.51 -5.35 3.65
CA GLN A 63 7.87 -6.24 4.76
C GLN A 63 7.72 -5.56 6.11
N ARG A 64 8.04 -4.28 6.15
CA ARG A 64 7.93 -3.53 7.39
C ARG A 64 6.54 -2.91 7.57
N ARG A 65 5.64 -3.22 6.67
CA ARG A 65 4.27 -2.70 6.67
C ARG A 65 4.23 -1.18 6.66
N SER A 66 5.23 -0.58 6.04
CA SER A 66 5.28 0.86 5.82
C SER A 66 4.49 1.18 4.55
N TYR A 67 3.18 1.00 4.63
CA TYR A 67 2.33 1.11 3.45
C TYR A 67 2.30 2.52 2.87
N ASP A 68 2.39 3.53 3.73
CA ASP A 68 2.44 4.91 3.25
C ASP A 68 3.66 5.13 2.37
N LYS A 69 4.81 4.63 2.82
CA LYS A 69 6.03 4.77 2.04
C LYS A 69 5.99 3.93 0.77
N ALA A 70 5.39 2.75 0.85
CA ALA A 70 5.24 1.92 -0.33
C ALA A 70 4.40 2.64 -1.38
N LEU A 71 3.31 3.27 -0.95
CA LEU A 71 2.45 4.02 -1.86
C LEU A 71 3.20 5.18 -2.48
N GLU A 72 3.93 5.95 -1.67
CA GLU A 72 4.71 7.07 -2.18
C GLU A 72 5.73 6.59 -3.21
N PHE A 73 6.37 5.46 -2.94
CA PHE A 73 7.32 4.90 -3.88
C PHE A 73 6.65 4.57 -5.21
N LEU A 74 5.50 3.92 -5.15
CA LEU A 74 4.79 3.52 -6.36
C LEU A 74 4.25 4.72 -7.13
N GLU A 75 3.94 5.80 -6.44
CA GLU A 75 3.48 7.03 -7.10
C GLU A 75 4.61 7.91 -7.57
N GLY A 76 5.85 7.51 -7.28
CA GLY A 76 7.01 8.25 -7.71
C GLY A 76 7.33 9.47 -6.86
N ARG A 77 6.72 9.58 -5.69
CA ARG A 77 6.95 10.73 -4.82
C ARG A 77 8.15 10.56 -3.91
N ALA A 78 8.50 9.33 -3.63
CA ALA A 78 9.52 9.03 -2.63
C ALA A 78 10.93 9.18 -3.18
N THR A 79 11.01 9.64 -4.37
CA THR A 79 12.34 9.79 -4.94
C THR A 79 12.98 11.00 -4.38
N PRO A 80 13.51 11.12 -3.92
CA PRO A 80 14.07 12.03 -3.78
C PRO A 80 15.23 12.05 -3.49
N ALA A 81 14.67 11.86 -3.66
CA ALA A 81 15.17 12.09 -3.43
C ALA A 81 15.79 12.43 -3.15
N GLY A 82 15.72 12.44 -3.34
CA GLY A 82 16.08 12.66 -3.02
C GLY A 82 16.50 13.12 -2.53
N PRO A 83 16.74 13.51 -2.68
CA PRO A 83 17.26 13.88 -2.09
C PRO A 83 17.28 13.84 -1.02
N GLU A 84 16.73 13.85 -0.91
CA GLU A 84 16.71 13.68 -0.05
C GLU A 84 16.83 13.10 0.42
N SER A 85 16.73 12.99 0.22
CA SER A 85 16.77 12.41 0.64
C SER A 85 17.14 12.13 0.94
#